data_6837c9161cf1e215fa9dfd092d235328
#
_entry.id   6837c9161cf1e215fa9dfd092d235328
#
_cell.length_a   1.000
_cell.length_b   1.000
_cell.length_c   1.000
_cell.angle_alpha   90.00
_cell.angle_beta   90.00
_cell.angle_gamma   90.00
#
_symmetry.space_group_name_H-M   'P 1'
#
loop_
_entity.id
_entity.type
_entity.pdbx_description
1 polymer ?
#
loop_
_entity_poly.entity_id
_entity_poly.type
_entity_poly.pdbx_seq_one_letter_code
_entity_poly.pdbx_strand_id
1 'polypeptide(L)'
;MLYWSYIQSIPMSLAVSAFKLNYWNSTVSDPERTPHKSRDPKRSILPMNELLLTLVRLRLGFLNADLAYRFHISAKHVSTIVLTWIQFLYKRFSDLKRLMFAKRSMINKKHLPKCFKKYKNIRCINDYTEVHAQQPSNFAAQGNAYSSYKGHTTFKFLVAVAPDGTIVYLSDAFQCSISDKEIVRQFGFLRLSGSSG
;
A
#
# COMPACT_ATOMS: atom_id res chain seq x y z
N MET A 1 7.44 15.15 -7.95
CA MET A 1 6.56 15.59 -9.08
C MET A 1 6.43 14.56 -10.22
N LEU A 2 7.42 13.71 -10.48
CA LEU A 2 7.39 12.72 -11.58
C LEU A 2 6.46 11.52 -11.33
N TYR A 3 6.12 11.21 -10.08
CA TYR A 3 5.20 10.11 -9.75
C TYR A 3 3.74 10.42 -10.15
N TRP A 4 3.35 11.70 -10.12
CA TRP A 4 2.04 12.15 -10.59
C TRP A 4 1.89 12.04 -12.12
N SER A 5 2.97 12.28 -12.88
CA SER A 5 2.94 12.17 -14.35
C SER A 5 2.85 10.71 -14.81
N TYR A 6 3.45 9.76 -14.07
CA TYR A 6 3.35 8.33 -14.38
C TYR A 6 1.97 7.76 -14.06
N ILE A 7 1.34 8.23 -12.98
CA ILE A 7 -0.05 7.86 -12.65
C ILE A 7 -1.03 8.50 -13.65
N GLN A 8 -0.73 9.68 -14.17
CA GLN A 8 -1.53 10.32 -15.23
C GLN A 8 -1.38 9.65 -16.60
N SER A 9 -0.28 8.95 -16.88
CA SER A 9 -0.07 8.26 -18.16
C SER A 9 -0.77 6.89 -18.26
N ILE A 10 -1.19 6.31 -17.13
CA ILE A 10 -2.12 5.18 -17.15
C ILE A 10 -3.51 5.81 -17.27
N PRO A 11 -4.26 5.59 -18.36
CA PRO A 11 -5.63 6.06 -18.44
C PRO A 11 -6.44 5.34 -17.36
N MET A 12 -6.49 5.96 -16.17
CA MET A 12 -7.19 5.40 -14.97
C MET A 12 -8.65 5.09 -15.30
N SER A 13 -9.25 5.82 -16.24
CA SER A 13 -10.59 5.53 -16.76
C SER A 13 -10.67 4.16 -17.45
N LEU A 14 -9.68 3.77 -18.23
CA LEU A 14 -9.64 2.48 -18.91
C LEU A 14 -9.31 1.33 -17.93
N ALA A 15 -8.40 1.55 -16.98
CA ALA A 15 -8.05 0.54 -15.98
C ALA A 15 -9.21 0.26 -15.01
N VAL A 16 -9.97 1.30 -14.64
CA VAL A 16 -11.10 1.16 -13.71
C VAL A 16 -12.36 0.62 -14.39
N SER A 17 -12.59 0.96 -15.66
CA SER A 17 -13.74 0.46 -16.42
C SER A 17 -13.58 -0.99 -16.89
N ALA A 18 -12.35 -1.46 -17.09
CA ALA A 18 -12.06 -2.82 -17.55
C ALA A 18 -12.22 -3.89 -16.47
N PHE A 19 -12.28 -3.51 -15.18
CA PHE A 19 -12.43 -4.46 -14.09
C PHE A 19 -13.82 -4.38 -13.48
N LYS A 20 -14.55 -5.50 -13.47
CA LYS A 20 -15.71 -5.70 -12.60
C LYS A 20 -15.20 -5.75 -11.15
N LEU A 21 -15.17 -4.60 -10.49
CA LEU A 21 -14.94 -4.51 -9.06
C LEU A 21 -16.23 -4.93 -8.36
N ASN A 22 -16.25 -6.11 -7.76
CA ASN A 22 -17.34 -6.54 -6.89
C ASN A 22 -17.07 -6.01 -5.48
N TYR A 23 -18.09 -5.52 -4.79
CA TYR A 23 -17.92 -5.07 -3.42
C TYR A 23 -17.49 -6.20 -2.51
N TRP A 24 -16.54 -5.91 -1.62
CA TRP A 24 -16.06 -6.85 -0.63
C TRP A 24 -17.20 -7.21 0.35
N ASN A 25 -17.59 -8.47 0.37
CA ASN A 25 -18.47 -9.02 1.38
C ASN A 25 -17.62 -9.80 2.38
N SER A 26 -17.60 -9.36 3.64
CA SER A 26 -16.87 -10.00 4.74
C SER A 26 -17.49 -11.32 5.25
N THR A 27 -18.51 -11.82 4.59
CA THR A 27 -19.02 -13.15 4.88
C THR A 27 -17.97 -14.15 4.41
N VAL A 28 -17.17 -14.65 5.36
CA VAL A 28 -16.40 -15.88 5.22
C VAL A 28 -17.35 -16.90 4.61
N SER A 29 -17.02 -17.38 3.43
CA SER A 29 -17.78 -18.40 2.74
C SER A 29 -17.78 -19.66 3.61
N ASP A 30 -18.88 -19.90 4.30
CA ASP A 30 -19.18 -21.21 4.88
C ASP A 30 -19.22 -22.20 3.71
N PRO A 31 -18.34 -23.23 3.66
CA PRO A 31 -18.22 -24.12 2.52
C PRO A 31 -19.51 -24.92 2.23
N GLU A 32 -20.49 -24.92 3.13
CA GLU A 32 -21.77 -25.61 2.98
C GLU A 32 -22.94 -24.74 2.47
N ARG A 33 -22.73 -23.43 2.26
CA ARG A 33 -23.78 -22.57 1.71
C ARG A 33 -23.77 -22.65 0.18
N THR A 34 -24.83 -23.20 -0.39
CA THR A 34 -25.18 -23.09 -1.81
C THR A 34 -25.01 -21.63 -2.28
N PRO A 35 -24.39 -21.39 -3.45
CA PRO A 35 -24.15 -20.03 -3.94
C PRO A 35 -25.49 -19.34 -4.20
N HIS A 36 -25.96 -18.60 -3.22
CA HIS A 36 -27.06 -17.67 -3.44
C HIS A 36 -26.53 -16.64 -4.44
N LYS A 37 -27.12 -16.55 -5.64
CA LYS A 37 -26.90 -15.47 -6.59
C LYS A 37 -27.28 -14.14 -5.92
N SER A 38 -26.39 -13.60 -5.08
CA SER A 38 -26.54 -12.24 -4.60
C SER A 38 -26.36 -11.33 -5.81
N ARG A 39 -27.43 -10.66 -6.23
CA ARG A 39 -27.32 -9.54 -7.16
C ARG A 39 -26.31 -8.59 -6.55
N ASP A 40 -25.18 -8.38 -7.23
CA ASP A 40 -24.23 -7.35 -6.83
C ASP A 40 -25.00 -6.02 -6.64
N PRO A 41 -24.90 -5.39 -5.47
CA PRO A 41 -25.62 -4.15 -5.22
C PRO A 41 -25.20 -3.14 -6.30
N LYS A 42 -26.20 -2.57 -6.95
CA LYS A 42 -25.98 -1.57 -8.00
C LYS A 42 -25.15 -0.42 -7.42
N ARG A 43 -24.06 -0.06 -8.09
CA ARG A 43 -23.20 1.06 -7.65
C ARG A 43 -24.01 2.34 -7.60
N SER A 44 -23.94 3.03 -6.47
CA SER A 44 -24.64 4.31 -6.25
C SER A 44 -23.83 5.51 -6.74
N ILE A 45 -22.50 5.38 -6.82
CA ILE A 45 -21.60 6.43 -7.28
C ILE A 45 -20.61 5.88 -8.32
N LEU A 46 -20.04 6.77 -9.11
CA LEU A 46 -19.08 6.40 -10.15
C LEU A 46 -17.79 5.84 -9.54
N PRO A 47 -17.13 4.85 -10.17
CA PRO A 47 -15.88 4.26 -9.68
C PRO A 47 -14.78 5.29 -9.40
N MET A 48 -14.70 6.38 -10.16
CA MET A 48 -13.76 7.47 -9.91
C MET A 48 -14.03 8.18 -8.59
N ASN A 49 -15.29 8.40 -8.26
CA ASN A 49 -15.68 9.01 -7.00
C ASN A 49 -15.46 8.06 -5.81
N GLU A 50 -15.64 6.74 -6.01
CA GLU A 50 -15.29 5.72 -5.01
C GLU A 50 -13.78 5.72 -4.72
N LEU A 51 -12.96 5.79 -5.77
CA LEU A 51 -11.51 5.91 -5.63
C LEU A 51 -11.13 7.21 -4.92
N LEU A 52 -11.69 8.35 -5.34
CA LEU A 52 -11.45 9.64 -4.68
C LEU A 52 -11.81 9.59 -3.21
N LEU A 53 -12.99 9.09 -2.86
CA LEU A 53 -13.43 8.88 -1.49
C LEU A 53 -12.40 8.07 -0.68
N THR A 54 -11.92 6.96 -1.27
CA THR A 54 -10.93 6.09 -0.62
C THR A 54 -9.60 6.81 -0.41
N LEU A 55 -9.10 7.53 -1.43
CA LEU A 55 -7.86 8.29 -1.32
C LEU A 55 -7.96 9.43 -0.29
N VAL A 56 -9.10 10.12 -0.23
CA VAL A 56 -9.39 11.13 0.80
C VAL A 56 -9.37 10.50 2.19
N ARG A 57 -10.01 9.34 2.36
CA ARG A 57 -9.98 8.57 3.62
C ARG A 57 -8.55 8.23 4.05
N LEU A 58 -7.75 7.70 3.13
CA LEU A 58 -6.37 7.27 3.41
C LEU A 58 -5.44 8.47 3.67
N ARG A 59 -5.64 9.58 2.97
CA ARG A 59 -4.75 10.75 3.09
C ARG A 59 -5.09 11.66 4.26
N LEU A 60 -6.38 11.88 4.52
CA LEU A 60 -6.85 12.89 5.47
C LEU A 60 -7.45 12.28 6.75
N GLY A 61 -7.70 10.98 6.78
CA GLY A 61 -8.25 10.30 7.95
C GLY A 61 -9.72 10.65 8.26
N PHE A 62 -10.48 11.21 7.32
CA PHE A 62 -11.88 11.61 7.55
C PHE A 62 -12.72 10.45 8.07
N LEU A 63 -13.66 10.75 8.96
CA LEU A 63 -14.60 9.77 9.48
C LEU A 63 -15.54 9.27 8.38
N ASN A 64 -15.99 8.02 8.50
CA ASN A 64 -16.96 7.45 7.54
C ASN A 64 -18.26 8.26 7.48
N ALA A 65 -18.69 8.84 8.61
CA ALA A 65 -19.88 9.68 8.67
C ALA A 65 -19.71 10.99 7.85
N ASP A 66 -18.54 11.63 7.93
CA ASP A 66 -18.24 12.85 7.17
C ASP A 66 -18.20 12.56 5.66
N LEU A 67 -17.53 11.46 5.27
CA LEU A 67 -17.50 11.03 3.87
C LEU A 67 -18.89 10.65 3.35
N ALA A 68 -19.70 9.99 4.18
CA ALA A 68 -21.08 9.65 3.85
C ALA A 68 -21.91 10.90 3.52
N TYR A 69 -21.78 11.94 4.34
CA TYR A 69 -22.43 13.22 4.12
C TYR A 69 -21.98 13.87 2.80
N ARG A 70 -20.67 13.97 2.57
CA ARG A 70 -20.09 14.62 1.37
C ARG A 70 -20.43 13.91 0.05
N PHE A 71 -20.51 12.58 0.08
CA PHE A 71 -20.80 11.77 -1.11
C PHE A 71 -22.27 11.33 -1.21
N HIS A 72 -23.13 11.80 -0.31
CA HIS A 72 -24.58 11.49 -0.25
C HIS A 72 -24.87 9.98 -0.24
N ILE A 73 -24.12 9.22 0.55
CA ILE A 73 -24.29 7.77 0.74
C ILE A 73 -24.30 7.41 2.23
N SER A 74 -24.63 6.16 2.58
CA SER A 74 -24.60 5.72 3.97
C SER A 74 -23.15 5.46 4.46
N ALA A 75 -22.89 5.65 5.77
CA ALA A 75 -21.59 5.36 6.38
C ALA A 75 -21.18 3.88 6.23
N LYS A 76 -22.15 2.96 6.23
CA LYS A 76 -21.93 1.54 5.93
C LYS A 76 -21.42 1.35 4.51
N HIS A 77 -21.99 2.07 3.53
CA HIS A 77 -21.58 1.99 2.15
C HIS A 77 -20.16 2.57 1.95
N VAL A 78 -19.81 3.68 2.63
CA VAL A 78 -18.45 4.21 2.68
C VAL A 78 -17.47 3.13 3.13
N SER A 79 -17.75 2.43 4.24
CA SER A 79 -16.88 1.35 4.74
C SER A 79 -16.66 0.26 3.70
N THR A 80 -17.75 -0.18 3.05
CA THR A 80 -17.68 -1.21 1.99
C THR A 80 -16.84 -0.74 0.79
N ILE A 81 -17.03 0.49 0.33
CA ILE A 81 -16.24 1.09 -0.77
C ILE A 81 -14.76 1.12 -0.40
N VAL A 82 -14.42 1.68 0.77
CA VAL A 82 -13.03 1.84 1.22
C VAL A 82 -12.34 0.48 1.30
N LEU A 83 -12.97 -0.53 1.93
CA LEU A 83 -12.40 -1.87 2.02
C LEU A 83 -12.19 -2.51 0.64
N THR A 84 -13.17 -2.39 -0.26
CA THR A 84 -13.07 -2.91 -1.62
C THR A 84 -11.91 -2.30 -2.39
N TRP A 85 -11.77 -0.97 -2.31
CA TRP A 85 -10.70 -0.26 -3.01
C TRP A 85 -9.33 -0.52 -2.39
N ILE A 86 -9.22 -0.66 -1.06
CA ILE A 86 -7.95 -1.04 -0.40
C ILE A 86 -7.51 -2.42 -0.90
N GLN A 87 -8.39 -3.41 -0.94
CA GLN A 87 -8.06 -4.76 -1.42
C GLN A 87 -7.65 -4.74 -2.91
N PHE A 88 -8.36 -3.98 -3.73
CA PHE A 88 -8.04 -3.84 -5.14
C PHE A 88 -6.67 -3.18 -5.34
N LEU A 89 -6.40 -2.05 -4.66
CA LEU A 89 -5.14 -1.34 -4.74
C LEU A 89 -3.98 -2.20 -4.22
N TYR A 90 -4.18 -2.92 -3.10
CA TYR A 90 -3.19 -3.84 -2.57
C TYR A 90 -2.77 -4.89 -3.59
N LYS A 91 -3.75 -5.55 -4.22
CA LYS A 91 -3.48 -6.55 -5.27
C LYS A 91 -2.72 -5.95 -6.44
N ARG A 92 -3.13 -4.77 -6.92
CA ARG A 92 -2.46 -4.09 -8.05
C ARG A 92 -1.04 -3.66 -7.72
N PHE A 93 -0.83 -3.06 -6.54
CA PHE A 93 0.51 -2.67 -6.13
C PHE A 93 1.41 -3.88 -5.83
N SER A 94 0.85 -4.99 -5.36
CA SER A 94 1.61 -6.23 -5.16
C SER A 94 2.14 -6.79 -6.50
N ASP A 95 1.36 -6.71 -7.57
CA ASP A 95 1.81 -7.09 -8.91
C ASP A 95 2.93 -6.17 -9.41
N LEU A 96 2.89 -4.87 -9.04
CA LEU A 96 3.91 -3.89 -9.41
C LEU A 96 5.20 -4.02 -8.59
N LYS A 97 5.18 -4.60 -7.39
CA LYS A 97 6.37 -4.76 -6.53
C LYS A 97 7.56 -5.35 -7.30
N ARG A 98 7.33 -6.33 -8.17
CA ARG A 98 8.38 -6.97 -8.98
C ARG A 98 9.00 -6.03 -10.02
N LEU A 99 8.24 -5.06 -10.49
CA LEU A 99 8.67 -4.09 -11.51
C LEU A 99 9.29 -2.83 -10.89
N MET A 100 8.97 -2.52 -9.63
CA MET A 100 9.44 -1.32 -8.95
C MET A 100 10.96 -1.35 -8.72
N PHE A 101 11.54 -2.53 -8.48
CA PHE A 101 12.97 -2.67 -8.26
C PHE A 101 13.73 -2.60 -9.58
N ALA A 102 13.82 -1.39 -10.13
CA ALA A 102 14.46 -1.14 -11.42
C ALA A 102 15.94 -1.55 -11.45
N LYS A 103 16.41 -2.01 -12.62
CA LYS A 103 17.83 -2.23 -12.84
C LYS A 103 18.61 -0.92 -12.65
N ARG A 104 19.83 -1.01 -12.15
CA ARG A 104 20.70 0.15 -11.91
C ARG A 104 20.86 1.07 -13.13
N SER A 105 20.84 0.50 -14.34
CA SER A 105 20.91 1.23 -15.59
C SER A 105 19.70 2.14 -15.85
N MET A 106 18.56 1.84 -15.23
CA MET A 106 17.31 2.58 -15.39
C MET A 106 17.16 3.74 -14.41
N ILE A 107 18.05 3.85 -13.40
CA ILE A 107 18.06 4.96 -12.46
C ILE A 107 18.46 6.24 -13.21
N ASN A 108 17.56 7.21 -13.21
CA ASN A 108 17.77 8.45 -13.97
C ASN A 108 18.86 9.33 -13.35
N LYS A 109 20.07 9.21 -13.88
CA LYS A 109 21.25 9.97 -13.39
C LYS A 109 21.14 11.49 -13.59
N LYS A 110 20.22 11.96 -14.46
CA LYS A 110 20.02 13.39 -14.74
C LYS A 110 19.38 14.15 -13.57
N HIS A 111 18.60 13.46 -12.74
CA HIS A 111 17.88 14.05 -11.61
C HIS A 111 18.51 13.75 -10.24
N LEU A 112 19.78 13.29 -10.23
CA LEU A 112 20.47 13.02 -8.98
C LEU A 112 20.72 14.33 -8.19
N PRO A 113 20.30 14.41 -6.93
CA PRO A 113 20.65 15.51 -6.03
C PRO A 113 22.17 15.70 -5.94
N LYS A 114 22.62 16.93 -5.73
CA LYS A 114 24.07 17.27 -5.70
C LYS A 114 24.85 16.44 -4.68
N CYS A 115 24.24 16.08 -3.54
CA CYS A 115 24.85 15.25 -2.50
C CYS A 115 25.22 13.84 -2.98
N PHE A 116 24.49 13.28 -3.95
CA PHE A 116 24.76 11.94 -4.49
C PHE A 116 25.72 11.92 -5.68
N LYS A 117 26.16 13.07 -6.20
CA LYS A 117 27.09 13.13 -7.33
C LYS A 117 28.42 12.42 -7.07
N LYS A 118 28.88 12.40 -5.81
CA LYS A 118 30.12 11.71 -5.39
C LYS A 118 29.93 10.18 -5.29
N TYR A 119 28.70 9.71 -5.16
CA TYR A 119 28.37 8.31 -4.91
C TYR A 119 27.70 7.66 -6.12
N LYS A 120 28.45 7.51 -7.20
CA LYS A 120 27.95 7.01 -8.49
C LYS A 120 27.38 5.59 -8.44
N ASN A 121 27.66 4.85 -7.36
CA ASN A 121 27.34 3.44 -7.23
C ASN A 121 26.15 3.14 -6.30
N ILE A 122 25.50 4.16 -5.73
CA ILE A 122 24.30 3.95 -4.90
C ILE A 122 23.15 3.51 -5.80
N ARG A 123 22.52 2.40 -5.44
CA ARG A 123 21.32 1.89 -6.10
C ARG A 123 20.05 2.36 -5.39
N CYS A 124 20.04 2.25 -4.07
CA CYS A 124 18.94 2.70 -3.22
C CYS A 124 19.44 3.00 -1.81
N ILE A 125 18.63 3.73 -1.09
CA ILE A 125 18.78 4.05 0.33
C ILE A 125 17.65 3.35 1.03
N ASN A 126 17.97 2.57 2.07
CA ASN A 126 16.99 1.84 2.84
C ASN A 126 16.72 2.56 4.15
N ASP A 127 15.47 2.65 4.51
CA ASP A 127 15.04 3.15 5.80
C ASP A 127 13.87 2.32 6.34
N TYR A 128 13.70 2.34 7.65
CA TYR A 128 12.59 1.67 8.31
C TYR A 128 11.59 2.70 8.77
N THR A 129 10.35 2.50 8.39
CA THR A 129 9.26 3.34 8.87
C THR A 129 8.30 2.51 9.72
N GLU A 130 7.80 3.12 10.78
CA GLU A 130 6.81 2.51 11.66
C GLU A 130 5.47 3.20 11.48
N VAL A 131 4.43 2.42 11.26
CA VAL A 131 3.06 2.89 11.13
C VAL A 131 2.26 2.47 12.36
N HIS A 132 1.57 3.44 12.99
CA HIS A 132 0.73 3.19 14.14
C HIS A 132 -0.40 2.23 13.80
N ALA A 133 -0.67 1.32 14.72
CA ALA A 133 -1.74 0.35 14.62
C ALA A 133 -2.58 0.33 15.90
N GLN A 134 -3.81 -0.12 15.76
CA GLN A 134 -4.64 -0.38 16.93
C GLN A 134 -4.03 -1.51 17.75
N GLN A 135 -4.05 -1.35 19.08
CA GLN A 135 -3.54 -2.35 20.00
C GLN A 135 -4.35 -3.65 19.85
N PRO A 136 -3.67 -4.79 19.62
CA PRO A 136 -4.34 -6.09 19.58
C PRO A 136 -4.97 -6.46 20.92
N SER A 137 -6.06 -7.22 20.90
CA SER A 137 -6.71 -7.74 22.15
C SER A 137 -5.88 -8.83 22.82
N ASN A 138 -5.05 -9.56 22.08
CA ASN A 138 -4.22 -10.65 22.58
C ASN A 138 -2.92 -10.09 23.15
N PHE A 139 -2.60 -10.43 24.40
CA PHE A 139 -1.40 -9.94 25.12
C PHE A 139 -0.09 -10.33 24.43
N ALA A 140 0.02 -11.55 23.88
CA ALA A 140 1.22 -11.97 23.16
C ALA A 140 1.43 -11.13 21.88
N ALA A 141 0.35 -10.83 21.15
CA ALA A 141 0.40 -9.96 19.99
C ALA A 141 0.72 -8.50 20.36
N GLN A 142 0.25 -8.03 21.54
CA GLN A 142 0.60 -6.70 22.06
C GLN A 142 2.11 -6.56 22.28
N GLY A 143 2.72 -7.51 22.98
CA GLY A 143 4.16 -7.49 23.26
C GLY A 143 5.02 -7.45 22.01
N ASN A 144 4.64 -8.23 21.00
CA ASN A 144 5.34 -8.30 19.71
C ASN A 144 5.18 -7.06 18.83
N ALA A 145 4.07 -6.36 18.97
CA ALA A 145 3.74 -5.18 18.15
C ALA A 145 4.07 -3.85 18.86
N TYR A 146 4.48 -3.88 20.14
CA TYR A 146 4.81 -2.68 20.88
C TYR A 146 6.20 -2.16 20.52
N SER A 147 6.27 -0.90 20.11
CA SER A 147 7.52 -0.19 19.87
C SER A 147 7.93 0.59 21.12
N SER A 148 8.99 0.18 21.78
CA SER A 148 9.54 0.90 22.95
C SER A 148 10.03 2.30 22.55
N TYR A 149 10.48 2.46 21.31
CA TYR A 149 10.95 3.75 20.79
C TYR A 149 9.81 4.73 20.55
N LYS A 150 8.66 4.26 20.04
CA LYS A 150 7.49 5.10 19.75
C LYS A 150 6.50 5.18 20.91
N GLY A 151 6.58 4.29 21.91
CA GLY A 151 5.64 4.19 23.01
C GLY A 151 4.24 3.70 22.61
N HIS A 152 4.08 3.14 21.43
CA HIS A 152 2.80 2.69 20.86
C HIS A 152 2.92 1.37 20.11
N THR A 153 1.77 0.75 19.83
CA THR A 153 1.69 -0.39 18.92
C THR A 153 1.91 0.10 17.50
N THR A 154 2.91 -0.48 16.82
CA THR A 154 3.27 -0.13 15.45
C THR A 154 3.62 -1.37 14.63
N PHE A 155 3.53 -1.25 13.32
CA PHE A 155 4.12 -2.18 12.37
C PHE A 155 5.29 -1.50 11.65
N LYS A 156 6.36 -2.25 11.47
CA LYS A 156 7.59 -1.80 10.81
C LYS A 156 7.57 -2.21 9.35
N PHE A 157 8.02 -1.30 8.48
CA PHE A 157 8.17 -1.53 7.04
C PHE A 157 9.57 -1.12 6.60
N LEU A 158 10.17 -1.92 5.72
CA LEU A 158 11.39 -1.53 5.01
C LEU A 158 10.99 -0.79 3.74
N VAL A 159 11.46 0.44 3.59
CA VAL A 159 11.30 1.27 2.40
C VAL A 159 12.65 1.46 1.74
N ALA A 160 12.76 1.17 0.45
CA ALA A 160 13.96 1.50 -0.31
C ALA A 160 13.62 2.59 -1.33
N VAL A 161 14.44 3.63 -1.35
CA VAL A 161 14.28 4.81 -2.20
C VAL A 161 15.50 4.95 -3.09
N ALA A 162 15.31 5.11 -4.39
CA ALA A 162 16.40 5.42 -5.30
C ALA A 162 16.92 6.85 -5.04
N PRO A 163 18.17 7.16 -5.44
CA PRO A 163 18.76 8.48 -5.20
C PRO A 163 18.00 9.66 -5.81
N ASP A 164 17.11 9.42 -6.78
CA ASP A 164 16.23 10.41 -7.38
C ASP A 164 14.92 10.65 -6.61
N GLY A 165 14.73 9.95 -5.47
CA GLY A 165 13.54 10.05 -4.64
C GLY A 165 12.42 9.06 -4.99
N THR A 166 12.62 8.18 -5.97
CA THR A 166 11.61 7.16 -6.36
C THR A 166 11.61 6.00 -5.37
N ILE A 167 10.45 5.62 -4.85
CA ILE A 167 10.30 4.39 -4.04
C ILE A 167 10.46 3.19 -4.97
N VAL A 168 11.50 2.38 -4.73
CA VAL A 168 11.83 1.21 -5.54
C VAL A 168 11.49 -0.10 -4.84
N TYR A 169 11.24 -0.06 -3.55
CA TYR A 169 10.85 -1.23 -2.78
C TYR A 169 10.06 -0.86 -1.54
N LEU A 170 9.05 -1.66 -1.21
CA LEU A 170 8.29 -1.61 0.03
C LEU A 170 8.06 -3.04 0.51
N SER A 171 8.50 -3.35 1.73
CA SER A 171 8.29 -4.67 2.33
C SER A 171 6.84 -4.89 2.75
N ASP A 172 6.52 -6.10 3.13
CA ASP A 172 5.33 -6.38 3.93
C ASP A 172 5.52 -5.85 5.35
N ALA A 173 4.44 -5.85 6.15
CA ALA A 173 4.46 -5.39 7.52
C ALA A 173 5.17 -6.39 8.45
N PHE A 174 6.03 -5.88 9.33
CA PHE A 174 6.70 -6.65 10.37
C PHE A 174 6.26 -6.22 11.75
N GLN A 175 6.37 -7.13 12.70
CA GLN A 175 6.24 -6.81 14.11
C GLN A 175 7.46 -5.97 14.56
N CYS A 176 7.26 -5.00 15.46
CA CYS A 176 8.33 -4.11 15.91
C CYS A 176 9.47 -4.82 16.66
N SER A 177 9.20 -5.98 17.23
CA SER A 177 10.22 -6.81 17.92
C SER A 177 11.30 -7.36 16.99
N ILE A 178 11.06 -7.41 15.67
CA ILE A 178 12.02 -7.93 14.70
C ILE A 178 13.11 -6.88 14.42
N SER A 179 14.37 -7.32 14.50
CA SER A 179 15.50 -6.42 14.22
C SER A 179 15.61 -6.07 12.75
N ASP A 180 16.13 -4.88 12.44
CA ASP A 180 16.32 -4.41 11.06
C ASP A 180 17.19 -5.36 10.24
N LYS A 181 18.23 -5.94 10.84
CA LYS A 181 19.09 -6.94 10.20
C LYS A 181 18.32 -8.18 9.78
N GLU A 182 17.40 -8.63 10.63
CA GLU A 182 16.59 -9.82 10.38
C GLU A 182 15.59 -9.58 9.24
N ILE A 183 14.99 -8.40 9.19
CA ILE A 183 14.09 -8.00 8.09
C ILE A 183 14.84 -8.07 6.76
N VAL A 184 16.07 -7.51 6.67
CA VAL A 184 16.88 -7.56 5.44
C VAL A 184 17.21 -8.99 5.02
N ARG A 185 17.50 -9.90 5.99
CA ARG A 185 17.82 -11.30 5.72
C ARG A 185 16.62 -12.10 5.20
N GLN A 186 15.48 -11.98 5.90
CA GLN A 186 14.27 -12.78 5.58
C GLN A 186 13.70 -12.44 4.21
N PHE A 187 13.78 -11.18 3.79
CA PHE A 187 13.10 -10.72 2.57
C PHE A 187 13.93 -10.82 1.29
N GLY A 188 15.14 -11.35 1.36
CA GLY A 188 15.93 -11.53 0.15
C GLY A 188 16.24 -10.20 -0.56
N PHE A 189 16.09 -9.05 0.13
CA PHE A 189 16.45 -7.74 -0.42
C PHE A 189 17.88 -7.76 -0.99
N LEU A 190 18.80 -8.43 -0.29
CA LEU A 190 20.18 -8.63 -0.74
C LEU A 190 20.26 -9.46 -2.04
N ARG A 191 19.36 -10.41 -2.25
CA ARG A 191 19.27 -11.19 -3.51
C ARG A 191 18.80 -10.31 -4.66
N LEU A 192 17.81 -9.44 -4.42
CA LEU A 192 17.34 -8.47 -5.42
C LEU A 192 18.41 -7.43 -5.75
N SER A 193 19.24 -7.05 -4.78
CA SER A 193 20.33 -6.09 -4.97
C SER A 193 21.56 -6.69 -5.65
N GLY A 194 21.80 -8.02 -5.50
CA GLY A 194 22.97 -8.73 -6.02
C GLY A 194 22.81 -9.41 -7.38
N SER A 195 21.57 -9.61 -7.85
CA SER A 195 21.30 -10.41 -9.07
C SER A 195 21.38 -9.64 -10.39
N SER A 196 22.10 -8.53 -10.44
CA SER A 196 22.33 -7.77 -11.69
C SER A 196 23.76 -7.26 -11.74
N GLY A 197 24.70 -8.21 -11.90
CA GLY A 197 25.99 -7.94 -12.52
C GLY A 197 25.84 -7.86 -14.02
#